data_2ecdb5e9b8f7e863954ea3020b11b618
#
_entry.id   2ecdb5e9b8f7e863954ea3020b11b618
#
_cell.length_a   1.000
_cell.length_b   1.000
_cell.length_c   1.000
_cell.angle_alpha   90.00
_cell.angle_beta   90.00
_cell.angle_gamma   90.00
#
_symmetry.space_group_name_H-M   'P 1'
#
loop_
_entity.id
_entity.type
_entity.pdbx_description
1 polymer ?
#
loop_
_entity_poly.entity_id
_entity_poly.type
_entity_poly.pdbx_seq_one_letter_code
_entity_poly.pdbx_strand_id
1 'polypeptide(L)'
;NEEKRIEISGAQKRKERFDFLLSFTPILIALVLMMTFKLSAWAALGITVLATGLLLKLCRRPVQIADVLIRAVEWRLFRDVFCIFFFMELLESTGLLQALVANVTQSAMPLEWVIAVLSFMVGILTGITQGQVAVVVPIVAAAAPGNLEMLSIAMVCGLGGQMLTPTHMCLTISLDYFKGDFFKTVGLCAICEALLLAAYGISVWLFPIH
;
A
#
# COMPACT_ATOMS: atom_id res chain seq x y z
N ASN A 1 -33.32 -3.80 23.30
CA ASN A 1 -33.24 -4.14 21.88
C ASN A 1 -32.56 -5.50 21.76
N GLU A 2 -33.39 -6.55 21.68
CA GLU A 2 -32.94 -7.92 21.43
C GLU A 2 -32.33 -7.98 20.01
N GLU A 3 -31.06 -8.22 19.94
CA GLU A 3 -30.39 -8.64 18.71
C GLU A 3 -31.03 -9.95 18.25
N LYS A 4 -31.86 -9.87 17.22
CA LYS A 4 -32.38 -11.01 16.49
C LYS A 4 -31.17 -11.76 15.92
N ARG A 5 -30.64 -12.74 16.65
CA ARG A 5 -29.73 -13.75 16.11
C ARG A 5 -30.48 -14.48 14.99
N ILE A 6 -30.17 -14.08 13.76
CA ILE A 6 -30.63 -14.80 12.58
C ILE A 6 -29.93 -16.17 12.65
N GLU A 7 -30.69 -17.21 12.98
CA GLU A 7 -30.21 -18.59 12.85
C GLU A 7 -29.96 -18.88 11.38
N ILE A 8 -28.68 -18.71 11.00
CA ILE A 8 -28.23 -18.99 9.64
C ILE A 8 -28.26 -20.50 9.46
N SER A 9 -29.13 -21.01 8.59
CA SER A 9 -29.25 -22.42 8.25
C SER A 9 -27.89 -23.00 7.86
N GLY A 10 -27.59 -24.26 8.24
CA GLY A 10 -26.33 -24.92 7.95
C GLY A 10 -25.95 -24.94 6.45
N ALA A 11 -26.95 -24.98 5.57
CA ALA A 11 -26.80 -24.85 4.12
C ALA A 11 -26.29 -23.45 3.70
N GLN A 12 -26.78 -22.42 4.39
CA GLN A 12 -26.38 -21.03 4.12
C GLN A 12 -24.95 -20.76 4.60
N LYS A 13 -24.56 -21.27 5.77
CA LYS A 13 -23.16 -21.20 6.25
C LYS A 13 -22.18 -21.90 5.30
N ARG A 14 -22.57 -23.03 4.73
CA ARG A 14 -21.76 -23.76 3.75
C ARG A 14 -21.59 -22.97 2.46
N LYS A 15 -22.64 -22.32 1.99
CA LYS A 15 -22.62 -21.46 0.80
C LYS A 15 -21.73 -20.23 1.03
N GLU A 16 -21.86 -19.57 2.17
CA GLU A 16 -21.04 -18.41 2.54
C GLU A 16 -19.56 -18.76 2.65
N ARG A 17 -19.24 -19.92 3.25
CA ARG A 17 -17.85 -20.42 3.30
C ARG A 17 -17.29 -20.72 1.91
N PHE A 18 -18.10 -21.30 1.04
CA PHE A 18 -17.69 -21.57 -0.35
C PHE A 18 -17.47 -20.27 -1.12
N ASP A 19 -18.37 -19.31 -0.98
CA ASP A 19 -18.26 -18.01 -1.63
C ASP A 19 -17.04 -17.22 -1.09
N PHE A 20 -16.76 -17.31 0.20
CA PHE A 20 -15.56 -16.73 0.81
C PHE A 20 -14.28 -17.38 0.26
N LEU A 21 -14.21 -18.70 0.26
CA LEU A 21 -13.06 -19.42 -0.30
C LEU A 21 -12.85 -19.11 -1.78
N LEU A 22 -13.92 -19.07 -2.56
CA LEU A 22 -13.87 -18.74 -3.98
C LEU A 22 -13.36 -17.31 -4.21
N SER A 23 -13.74 -16.36 -3.35
CA SER A 23 -13.28 -14.97 -3.42
C SER A 23 -11.82 -14.81 -2.97
N PHE A 24 -11.35 -15.65 -2.05
CA PHE A 24 -9.98 -15.61 -1.54
C PHE A 24 -8.97 -16.37 -2.42
N THR A 25 -9.46 -17.37 -3.17
CA THR A 25 -8.64 -18.22 -4.05
C THR A 25 -7.75 -17.43 -5.04
N PRO A 26 -8.22 -16.37 -5.72
CA PRO A 26 -7.38 -15.60 -6.63
C PRO A 26 -6.16 -14.97 -5.96
N ILE A 27 -6.34 -14.47 -4.74
CA ILE A 27 -5.25 -13.84 -3.98
C ILE A 27 -4.20 -14.90 -3.63
N LEU A 28 -4.62 -16.07 -3.17
CA LEU A 28 -3.71 -17.18 -2.87
C LEU A 28 -2.98 -17.68 -4.12
N ILE A 29 -3.67 -17.81 -5.23
CA ILE A 29 -3.06 -18.23 -6.52
C ILE A 29 -1.99 -17.23 -6.93
N ALA A 30 -2.27 -15.92 -6.87
CA ALA A 30 -1.31 -14.90 -7.22
C ALA A 30 -0.06 -14.97 -6.33
N LEU A 31 -0.25 -15.08 -5.01
CA LEU A 31 0.85 -15.20 -4.05
C LEU A 31 1.71 -16.46 -4.30
N VAL A 32 1.08 -17.61 -4.47
CA VAL A 32 1.79 -18.88 -4.75
C VAL A 32 2.56 -18.80 -6.07
N LEU A 33 1.96 -18.23 -7.13
CA LEU A 33 2.64 -18.05 -8.41
C LEU A 33 3.87 -17.14 -8.28
N MET A 34 3.76 -16.04 -7.54
CA MET A 34 4.89 -15.13 -7.32
C MET A 34 6.00 -15.79 -6.49
N MET A 35 5.65 -16.52 -5.43
CA MET A 35 6.64 -17.10 -4.52
C MET A 35 7.31 -18.37 -5.09
N THR A 36 6.53 -19.27 -5.74
CA THR A 36 7.06 -20.54 -6.22
C THR A 36 7.76 -20.43 -7.57
N PHE A 37 7.16 -19.67 -8.51
CA PHE A 37 7.68 -19.57 -9.88
C PHE A 37 8.52 -18.31 -10.11
N LYS A 38 8.68 -17.45 -9.10
CA LYS A 38 9.39 -16.14 -9.20
C LYS A 38 8.93 -15.33 -10.41
N LEU A 39 7.65 -15.46 -10.76
CA LEU A 39 7.05 -14.73 -11.88
C LEU A 39 6.97 -13.24 -11.53
N SER A 40 7.13 -12.42 -12.55
CA SER A 40 6.87 -10.97 -12.41
C SER A 40 5.40 -10.72 -12.00
N ALA A 41 5.16 -9.70 -11.19
CA ALA A 41 3.83 -9.41 -10.63
C ALA A 41 2.75 -9.29 -11.73
N TRP A 42 3.06 -8.65 -12.87
CA TRP A 42 2.13 -8.50 -13.98
C TRP A 42 1.73 -9.84 -14.63
N ALA A 43 2.70 -10.78 -14.76
CA ALA A 43 2.42 -12.11 -15.33
C ALA A 43 1.59 -12.95 -14.35
N ALA A 44 1.93 -12.94 -13.06
CA ALA A 44 1.17 -13.65 -12.02
C ALA A 44 -0.27 -13.15 -11.93
N LEU A 45 -0.47 -11.83 -11.95
CA LEU A 45 -1.80 -11.22 -11.95
C LEU A 45 -2.59 -11.54 -13.22
N GLY A 46 -1.96 -11.48 -14.41
CA GLY A 46 -2.60 -11.84 -15.68
C GLY A 46 -3.10 -13.29 -15.68
N ILE A 47 -2.25 -14.24 -15.26
CA ILE A 47 -2.62 -15.65 -15.12
C ILE A 47 -3.77 -15.82 -14.13
N THR A 48 -3.70 -15.13 -12.99
CA THR A 48 -4.73 -15.21 -11.94
C THR A 48 -6.08 -14.69 -12.43
N VAL A 49 -6.10 -13.58 -13.17
CA VAL A 49 -7.34 -13.03 -13.76
C VAL A 49 -7.95 -14.00 -14.76
N LEU A 50 -7.14 -14.59 -15.64
CA LEU A 50 -7.60 -15.60 -16.61
C LEU A 50 -8.13 -16.87 -15.93
N ALA A 51 -7.38 -17.39 -14.94
CA ALA A 51 -7.78 -18.57 -14.16
C ALA A 51 -9.09 -18.31 -13.40
N THR A 52 -9.23 -17.16 -12.77
CA THR A 52 -10.44 -16.78 -12.04
C THR A 52 -11.63 -16.61 -12.99
N GLY A 53 -11.44 -15.98 -14.13
CA GLY A 53 -12.48 -15.85 -15.16
C GLY A 53 -12.97 -17.20 -15.66
N LEU A 54 -12.04 -18.14 -15.90
CA LEU A 54 -12.37 -19.50 -16.31
C LEU A 54 -13.12 -20.26 -15.19
N LEU A 55 -12.65 -20.14 -13.94
CA LEU A 55 -13.26 -20.78 -12.78
C LEU A 55 -14.70 -20.28 -12.56
N LEU A 56 -14.94 -18.98 -12.66
CA LEU A 56 -16.28 -18.39 -12.54
C LEU A 56 -17.21 -18.85 -13.65
N LYS A 57 -16.71 -18.97 -14.87
CA LYS A 57 -17.47 -19.52 -16.01
C LYS A 57 -17.81 -21.00 -15.79
N LEU A 58 -16.89 -21.77 -15.26
CA LEU A 58 -17.10 -23.21 -14.93
C LEU A 58 -18.14 -23.39 -13.81
N CYS A 59 -18.12 -22.46 -12.81
CA CYS A 59 -19.11 -22.42 -11.73
C CYS A 59 -20.48 -21.87 -12.17
N ARG A 60 -20.68 -21.65 -13.48
CA ARG A 60 -21.92 -21.11 -14.09
C ARG A 60 -22.41 -19.82 -13.44
N ARG A 61 -21.49 -18.99 -12.90
CA ARG A 61 -21.86 -17.67 -12.39
C ARG A 61 -22.00 -16.71 -13.57
N PRO A 62 -23.10 -15.94 -13.66
CA PRO A 62 -23.29 -14.98 -14.74
C PRO A 62 -22.39 -13.75 -14.52
N VAL A 63 -21.12 -13.88 -14.87
CA VAL A 63 -20.17 -12.76 -14.83
C VAL A 63 -19.99 -12.27 -16.26
N GLN A 64 -20.37 -11.05 -16.53
CA GLN A 64 -20.08 -10.38 -17.79
C GLN A 64 -18.63 -9.91 -17.77
N ILE A 65 -17.72 -10.75 -18.27
CA ILE A 65 -16.27 -10.48 -18.27
C ILE A 65 -15.97 -9.15 -18.98
N ALA A 66 -16.69 -8.85 -20.06
CA ALA A 66 -16.54 -7.60 -20.80
C ALA A 66 -16.86 -6.36 -19.92
N ASP A 67 -17.92 -6.41 -19.14
CA ASP A 67 -18.31 -5.32 -18.23
C ASP A 67 -17.28 -5.13 -17.10
N VAL A 68 -16.77 -6.23 -16.57
CA VAL A 68 -15.69 -6.20 -15.55
C VAL A 68 -14.42 -5.58 -16.13
N LEU A 69 -14.01 -5.96 -17.32
CA LEU A 69 -12.81 -5.41 -17.99
C LEU A 69 -12.95 -3.92 -18.29
N ILE A 70 -14.13 -3.49 -18.78
CA ILE A 70 -14.39 -2.07 -19.07
C ILE A 70 -14.36 -1.24 -17.79
N ARG A 71 -14.96 -1.74 -16.71
CA ARG A 71 -14.97 -1.07 -15.41
C ARG A 71 -13.60 -1.11 -14.70
N ALA A 72 -12.75 -2.09 -15.01
CA ALA A 72 -11.40 -2.18 -14.47
C ALA A 72 -10.46 -1.12 -15.06
N VAL A 73 -10.78 -0.53 -16.21
CA VAL A 73 -10.03 0.58 -16.80
C VAL A 73 -10.40 1.88 -16.09
N GLU A 74 -9.68 2.21 -15.05
CA GLU A 74 -9.90 3.42 -14.28
C GLU A 74 -9.04 4.57 -14.85
N TRP A 75 -9.66 5.42 -15.68
CA TRP A 75 -9.00 6.57 -16.31
C TRP A 75 -8.35 7.54 -15.30
N ARG A 76 -8.89 7.60 -14.09
CA ARG A 76 -8.30 8.40 -13.01
C ARG A 76 -6.92 7.90 -12.63
N LEU A 77 -6.75 6.57 -12.53
CA LEU A 77 -5.47 5.95 -12.22
C LEU A 77 -4.42 6.28 -13.30
N PHE A 78 -4.78 6.16 -14.58
CA PHE A 78 -3.86 6.51 -15.67
C PHE A 78 -3.46 7.98 -15.64
N ARG A 79 -4.41 8.88 -15.41
CA ARG A 79 -4.12 10.31 -15.26
C ARG A 79 -3.17 10.55 -14.09
N ASP A 80 -3.45 9.94 -12.94
CA ASP A 80 -2.67 10.15 -11.72
C ASP A 80 -1.24 9.62 -11.87
N VAL A 81 -1.07 8.45 -12.48
CA VAL A 81 0.25 7.89 -12.85
C VAL A 81 0.98 8.79 -13.84
N PHE A 82 0.30 9.30 -14.86
CA PHE A 82 0.90 10.23 -15.82
C PHE A 82 1.34 11.53 -15.13
N CYS A 83 0.51 12.11 -14.26
CA CYS A 83 0.86 13.31 -13.49
C CYS A 83 2.08 13.07 -12.58
N ILE A 84 2.20 11.88 -11.98
CA ILE A 84 3.35 11.51 -11.16
C ILE A 84 4.62 11.47 -12.00
N PHE A 85 4.62 10.77 -13.15
CA PHE A 85 5.79 10.72 -14.03
C PHE A 85 6.15 12.10 -14.58
N PHE A 86 5.16 12.90 -14.97
CA PHE A 86 5.40 14.27 -15.43
C PHE A 86 6.01 15.14 -14.34
N PHE A 87 5.53 15.04 -13.11
CA PHE A 87 6.09 15.75 -11.95
C PHE A 87 7.52 15.33 -11.67
N MET A 88 7.80 14.03 -11.77
CA MET A 88 9.14 13.49 -11.60
C MET A 88 10.12 14.05 -12.63
N GLU A 89 9.75 14.00 -13.92
CA GLU A 89 10.55 14.56 -15.01
C GLU A 89 10.80 16.07 -14.81
N LEU A 90 9.77 16.79 -14.33
CA LEU A 90 9.90 18.22 -14.03
C LEU A 90 10.89 18.48 -12.89
N LEU A 91 10.85 17.68 -11.82
CA LEU A 91 11.79 17.79 -10.70
C LEU A 91 13.22 17.50 -11.13
N GLU A 92 13.42 16.51 -12.00
CA GLU A 92 14.72 16.13 -12.52
C GLU A 92 15.27 17.19 -13.48
N SER A 93 14.44 17.65 -14.42
CA SER A 93 14.85 18.66 -15.42
C SER A 93 15.14 20.05 -14.84
N THR A 94 14.46 20.42 -13.73
CA THR A 94 14.71 21.70 -13.05
C THR A 94 15.93 21.67 -12.14
N GLY A 95 16.57 20.53 -11.92
CA GLY A 95 17.67 20.39 -10.98
C GLY A 95 17.27 20.53 -9.51
N LEU A 96 15.97 20.62 -9.24
CA LEU A 96 15.45 20.78 -7.88
C LEU A 96 15.72 19.53 -7.03
N LEU A 97 15.67 18.36 -7.67
CA LEU A 97 15.98 17.10 -7.01
C LEU A 97 17.42 17.07 -6.51
N GLN A 98 18.38 17.50 -7.35
CA GLN A 98 19.80 17.57 -7.00
C GLN A 98 20.04 18.59 -5.88
N ALA A 99 19.37 19.74 -5.93
CA ALA A 99 19.46 20.75 -4.88
C ALA A 99 18.91 20.24 -3.54
N LEU A 100 17.79 19.51 -3.56
CA LEU A 100 17.23 18.87 -2.37
C LEU A 100 18.19 17.84 -1.78
N VAL A 101 18.75 16.96 -2.63
CA VAL A 101 19.70 15.94 -2.22
C VAL A 101 20.97 16.59 -1.63
N ALA A 102 21.51 17.63 -2.27
CA ALA A 102 22.67 18.35 -1.75
C ALA A 102 22.42 18.95 -0.36
N ASN A 103 21.25 19.55 -0.14
CA ASN A 103 20.87 20.09 1.18
C ASN A 103 20.68 18.99 2.22
N VAL A 104 20.08 17.88 1.84
CA VAL A 104 19.86 16.71 2.73
C VAL A 104 21.19 16.09 3.15
N THR A 105 22.11 15.88 2.19
CA THR A 105 23.42 15.24 2.46
C THR A 105 24.41 16.16 3.19
N GLN A 106 24.23 17.49 3.08
CA GLN A 106 25.05 18.47 3.81
C GLN A 106 24.49 18.80 5.21
N SER A 107 23.34 18.24 5.59
CA SER A 107 22.79 18.43 6.93
C SER A 107 23.70 17.79 7.97
N ALA A 108 23.80 18.39 9.15
CA ALA A 108 24.56 17.85 10.28
C ALA A 108 23.95 16.58 10.89
N MET A 109 22.77 16.17 10.41
CA MET A 109 22.05 14.98 10.88
C MET A 109 22.42 13.76 10.02
N PRO A 110 22.47 12.55 10.62
CA PRO A 110 22.60 11.31 9.84
C PRO A 110 21.52 11.21 8.77
N LEU A 111 21.88 10.73 7.60
CA LEU A 111 21.01 10.67 6.42
C LEU A 111 19.73 9.85 6.69
N GLU A 112 19.85 8.80 7.52
CA GLU A 112 18.75 7.93 7.94
C GLU A 112 17.62 8.73 8.60
N TRP A 113 17.99 9.62 9.52
CA TRP A 113 17.02 10.44 10.23
C TRP A 113 16.34 11.46 9.32
N VAL A 114 17.10 12.06 8.41
CA VAL A 114 16.54 13.01 7.46
C VAL A 114 15.54 12.33 6.53
N ILE A 115 15.89 11.16 6.01
CA ILE A 115 14.99 10.36 5.17
C ILE A 115 13.78 9.89 5.96
N ALA A 116 13.95 9.44 7.20
CA ALA A 116 12.85 8.99 8.05
C ALA A 116 11.83 10.11 8.30
N VAL A 117 12.30 11.29 8.73
CA VAL A 117 11.44 12.45 8.99
C VAL A 117 10.78 12.95 7.72
N LEU A 118 11.53 13.08 6.63
CA LEU A 118 11.00 13.52 5.33
C LEU A 118 9.88 12.58 4.86
N SER A 119 10.13 11.28 4.89
CA SER A 119 9.18 10.26 4.46
C SER A 119 7.92 10.27 5.32
N PHE A 120 8.08 10.39 6.63
CA PHE A 120 6.97 10.48 7.57
C PHE A 120 6.09 11.71 7.29
N MET A 121 6.71 12.87 7.09
CA MET A 121 5.99 14.12 6.78
C MET A 121 5.27 14.04 5.44
N VAL A 122 5.92 13.51 4.40
CA VAL A 122 5.29 13.31 3.09
C VAL A 122 4.14 12.30 3.20
N GLY A 123 4.29 11.25 4.01
CA GLY A 123 3.22 10.28 4.30
C GLY A 123 1.99 10.95 4.90
N ILE A 124 2.17 11.80 5.93
CA ILE A 124 1.08 12.58 6.53
C ILE A 124 0.40 13.49 5.49
N LEU A 125 1.18 14.20 4.69
CA LEU A 125 0.66 15.18 3.74
C LEU A 125 -0.12 14.53 2.59
N THR A 126 0.38 13.40 2.08
CA THR A 126 -0.25 12.71 0.94
C THR A 126 -1.40 11.79 1.34
N GLY A 127 -1.30 11.13 2.49
CA GLY A 127 -2.29 10.14 2.96
C GLY A 127 -2.43 8.88 2.09
N ILE A 128 -1.67 8.80 0.99
CA ILE A 128 -1.70 7.69 0.02
C ILE A 128 -0.27 7.25 -0.34
N THR A 129 -0.08 5.93 -0.42
CA THR A 129 1.24 5.32 -0.67
C THR A 129 1.84 5.75 -2.00
N GLN A 130 1.03 5.87 -3.06
CA GLN A 130 1.50 6.30 -4.38
C GLN A 130 2.12 7.69 -4.35
N GLY A 131 1.50 8.64 -3.64
CA GLY A 131 2.02 9.99 -3.50
C GLY A 131 3.33 10.04 -2.71
N GLN A 132 3.40 9.29 -1.61
CA GLN A 132 4.62 9.17 -0.81
C GLN A 132 5.77 8.56 -1.61
N VAL A 133 5.53 7.43 -2.29
CA VAL A 133 6.53 6.75 -3.13
C VAL A 133 7.02 7.66 -4.27
N ALA A 134 6.10 8.37 -4.93
CA ALA A 134 6.44 9.26 -6.04
C ALA A 134 7.41 10.38 -5.66
N VAL A 135 7.31 10.89 -4.44
CA VAL A 135 8.16 11.98 -3.95
C VAL A 135 9.44 11.45 -3.30
N VAL A 136 9.32 10.44 -2.44
CA VAL A 136 10.42 10.04 -1.56
C VAL A 136 11.41 9.09 -2.24
N VAL A 137 10.92 8.13 -3.04
CA VAL A 137 11.81 7.13 -3.66
C VAL A 137 12.88 7.75 -4.56
N PRO A 138 12.59 8.76 -5.40
CA PRO A 138 13.62 9.42 -6.19
C PRO A 138 14.67 10.14 -5.35
N ILE A 139 14.23 10.77 -4.25
CA ILE A 139 15.15 11.46 -3.34
C ILE A 139 16.10 10.43 -2.70
N VAL A 140 15.55 9.30 -2.24
CA VAL A 140 16.37 8.21 -1.68
C VAL A 140 17.30 7.61 -2.72
N ALA A 141 16.81 7.35 -3.93
CA ALA A 141 17.62 6.80 -5.03
C ALA A 141 18.77 7.73 -5.44
N ALA A 142 18.56 9.05 -5.36
CA ALA A 142 19.59 10.04 -5.67
C ALA A 142 20.56 10.27 -4.50
N ALA A 143 20.09 10.20 -3.24
CA ALA A 143 20.91 10.40 -2.05
C ALA A 143 21.74 9.17 -1.66
N ALA A 144 21.19 7.97 -1.85
CA ALA A 144 21.80 6.69 -1.49
C ALA A 144 21.50 5.62 -2.56
N PRO A 145 22.15 5.68 -3.73
CA PRO A 145 21.88 4.78 -4.84
C PRO A 145 22.10 3.31 -4.46
N GLY A 146 21.07 2.47 -4.65
CA GLY A 146 21.14 1.04 -4.38
C GLY A 146 21.10 0.64 -2.90
N ASN A 147 20.96 1.58 -1.98
CA ASN A 147 20.87 1.29 -0.56
C ASN A 147 19.43 0.88 -0.17
N LEU A 148 19.23 -0.44 0.02
CA LEU A 148 17.93 -1.01 0.38
C LEU A 148 17.51 -0.64 1.81
N GLU A 149 18.46 -0.42 2.70
CA GLU A 149 18.18 0.00 4.08
C GLU A 149 17.52 1.39 4.09
N MET A 150 18.10 2.36 3.37
CA MET A 150 17.50 3.69 3.22
C MET A 150 16.13 3.65 2.59
N LEU A 151 15.93 2.80 1.59
CA LEU A 151 14.62 2.62 0.97
C LEU A 151 13.62 2.01 1.95
N SER A 152 14.04 1.04 2.76
CA SER A 152 13.17 0.43 3.77
C SER A 152 12.78 1.41 4.88
N ILE A 153 13.71 2.23 5.37
CA ILE A 153 13.44 3.32 6.32
C ILE A 153 12.40 4.29 5.73
N ALA A 154 12.61 4.71 4.49
CA ALA A 154 11.70 5.62 3.82
C ALA A 154 10.28 5.05 3.70
N MET A 155 10.16 3.78 3.32
CA MET A 155 8.87 3.12 3.16
C MET A 155 8.16 2.93 4.49
N VAL A 156 8.84 2.46 5.52
CA VAL A 156 8.24 2.20 6.84
C VAL A 156 7.82 3.50 7.51
N CYS A 157 8.69 4.52 7.52
CA CYS A 157 8.34 5.82 8.10
C CYS A 157 7.22 6.52 7.32
N GLY A 158 7.21 6.43 6.00
CA GLY A 158 6.15 7.02 5.18
C GLY A 158 4.79 6.36 5.40
N LEU A 159 4.75 5.03 5.52
CA LEU A 159 3.53 4.31 5.90
C LEU A 159 3.04 4.72 7.30
N GLY A 160 3.96 4.87 8.26
CA GLY A 160 3.63 5.36 9.59
C GLY A 160 2.96 6.73 9.57
N GLY A 161 3.48 7.65 8.77
CA GLY A 161 2.87 8.96 8.58
C GLY A 161 1.46 8.89 7.99
N GLN A 162 1.25 8.03 6.99
CA GLN A 162 -0.07 7.85 6.36
C GLN A 162 -1.15 7.37 7.34
N MET A 163 -0.80 6.47 8.27
CA MET A 163 -1.77 5.91 9.21
C MET A 163 -2.30 6.95 10.20
N LEU A 164 -1.61 8.07 10.36
CA LEU A 164 -1.96 9.12 11.31
C LEU A 164 -2.75 10.29 10.68
N THR A 165 -2.98 10.25 9.37
CA THR A 165 -3.63 11.37 8.68
C THR A 165 -5.11 11.11 8.41
N PRO A 166 -5.96 12.15 8.51
CA PRO A 166 -7.38 12.06 8.16
C PRO A 166 -7.62 11.87 6.66
N THR A 167 -6.61 12.10 5.82
CA THR A 167 -6.70 11.87 4.37
C THR A 167 -6.56 10.39 4.00
N HIS A 168 -6.18 9.53 4.95
CA HIS A 168 -6.09 8.10 4.72
C HIS A 168 -7.50 7.47 4.63
N MET A 169 -7.90 7.13 3.41
CA MET A 169 -9.27 6.69 3.12
C MET A 169 -9.69 5.45 3.90
N CYS A 170 -8.78 4.49 4.13
CA CYS A 170 -9.12 3.27 4.87
C CYS A 170 -9.52 3.58 6.31
N LEU A 171 -8.81 4.51 6.96
CA LEU A 171 -9.13 4.97 8.32
C LEU A 171 -10.48 5.67 8.34
N THR A 172 -10.70 6.61 7.42
CA THR A 172 -11.92 7.42 7.37
C THR A 172 -13.16 6.56 7.12
N ILE A 173 -13.10 5.64 6.14
CA ILE A 173 -14.20 4.73 5.82
C ILE A 173 -14.49 3.79 7.00
N SER A 174 -13.46 3.25 7.64
CA SER A 174 -13.62 2.39 8.82
C SER A 174 -14.28 3.13 9.98
N LEU A 175 -13.84 4.36 10.24
CA LEU A 175 -14.43 5.20 11.30
C LEU A 175 -15.89 5.53 11.03
N ASP A 176 -16.23 5.84 9.78
CA ASP A 176 -17.62 6.12 9.41
C ASP A 176 -18.50 4.88 9.53
N TYR A 177 -18.02 3.72 9.14
CA TYR A 177 -18.74 2.45 9.26
C TYR A 177 -18.98 2.06 10.71
N PHE A 178 -17.95 2.11 11.57
CA PHE A 178 -18.05 1.71 12.97
C PHE A 178 -18.52 2.85 13.90
N LYS A 179 -18.79 4.04 13.36
CA LYS A 179 -19.13 5.26 14.14
C LYS A 179 -18.11 5.55 15.23
N GLY A 180 -16.84 5.31 14.93
CA GLY A 180 -15.71 5.50 15.85
C GLY A 180 -15.34 6.97 16.02
N ASP A 181 -14.70 7.26 17.17
CA ASP A 181 -14.11 8.58 17.42
C ASP A 181 -12.76 8.69 16.73
N PHE A 182 -12.60 9.71 15.87
CA PHE A 182 -11.39 9.91 15.08
C PHE A 182 -10.15 10.07 15.97
N PHE A 183 -10.19 10.96 16.95
CA PHE A 183 -8.99 11.27 17.76
C PHE A 183 -8.56 10.10 18.63
N LYS A 184 -9.51 9.34 19.18
CA LYS A 184 -9.21 8.13 19.96
C LYS A 184 -8.59 7.05 19.09
N THR A 185 -9.11 6.86 17.89
CA THR A 185 -8.58 5.85 16.96
C THR A 185 -7.19 6.23 16.46
N VAL A 186 -6.99 7.49 16.05
CA VAL A 186 -5.66 7.97 15.62
C VAL A 186 -4.66 7.90 16.77
N GLY A 187 -5.07 8.22 18.00
CA GLY A 187 -4.20 8.05 19.17
C GLY A 187 -3.77 6.61 19.39
N LEU A 188 -4.68 5.65 19.22
CA LEU A 188 -4.34 4.22 19.32
C LEU A 188 -3.45 3.79 18.16
N CYS A 189 -3.73 4.23 16.93
CA CYS A 189 -2.89 3.99 15.77
C CYS A 189 -1.47 4.55 15.99
N ALA A 190 -1.34 5.74 16.56
CA ALA A 190 -0.05 6.36 16.86
C ALA A 190 0.78 5.52 17.85
N ILE A 191 0.14 4.93 18.86
CA ILE A 191 0.83 4.02 19.79
C ILE A 191 1.30 2.76 19.07
N CYS A 192 0.42 2.13 18.28
CA CYS A 192 0.77 0.95 17.51
C CYS A 192 1.90 1.23 16.51
N GLU A 193 1.86 2.39 15.86
CA GLU A 193 2.88 2.81 14.90
C GLU A 193 4.22 3.09 15.57
N ALA A 194 4.22 3.75 16.73
CA ALA A 194 5.43 3.96 17.52
C ALA A 194 6.08 2.63 17.94
N LEU A 195 5.28 1.65 18.35
CA LEU A 195 5.76 0.30 18.65
C LEU A 195 6.33 -0.40 17.41
N LEU A 196 5.67 -0.26 16.27
CA LEU A 196 6.13 -0.84 15.00
C LEU A 196 7.45 -0.21 14.55
N LEU A 197 7.56 1.13 14.60
CA LEU A 197 8.79 1.85 14.27
C LEU A 197 9.93 1.48 15.23
N ALA A 198 9.65 1.32 16.52
CA ALA A 198 10.63 0.87 17.49
C ALA A 198 11.09 -0.57 17.20
N ALA A 199 10.17 -1.49 16.91
CA ALA A 199 10.49 -2.85 16.54
C ALA A 199 11.29 -2.92 15.23
N TYR A 200 10.94 -2.10 14.24
CA TYR A 200 11.69 -1.96 13.01
C TYR A 200 13.12 -1.45 13.27
N GLY A 201 13.28 -0.39 14.05
CA GLY A 201 14.59 0.14 14.42
C GLY A 201 15.46 -0.89 15.12
N ILE A 202 14.90 -1.68 16.04
CA ILE A 202 15.60 -2.79 16.69
C ILE A 202 15.98 -3.87 15.65
N SER A 203 15.10 -4.20 14.70
CA SER A 203 15.40 -5.20 13.68
C SER A 203 16.53 -4.79 12.74
N VAL A 204 16.56 -3.53 12.33
CA VAL A 204 17.65 -2.97 11.51
C VAL A 204 18.97 -2.96 12.27
N TRP A 205 18.93 -2.65 13.57
CA TRP A 205 20.13 -2.68 14.40
C TRP A 205 20.67 -4.10 14.61
N LEU A 206 19.79 -5.11 14.75
CA LEU A 206 20.19 -6.52 14.94
C LEU A 206 20.58 -7.21 13.62
N PHE A 207 19.93 -6.86 12.53
CA PHE A 207 20.09 -7.48 11.20
C PHE A 207 20.24 -6.38 10.13
N PRO A 208 21.40 -5.71 10.04
CA PRO A 208 21.61 -4.68 9.02
C PRO A 208 21.43 -5.28 7.62
N ILE A 209 20.59 -4.64 6.82
CA ILE A 209 20.31 -5.03 5.43
C ILE A 209 21.41 -4.41 4.55
N HIS A 210 22.39 -5.20 4.20
CA HIS A 210 23.48 -4.76 3.30
C HIS A 210 23.15 -4.96 1.83
#